data_f8653e7117f321d188a1ca514f244e8a
#
_entry.id   f8653e7117f321d188a1ca514f244e8a
#
_cell.length_a   1.000
_cell.length_b   1.000
_cell.length_c   1.000
_cell.angle_alpha   90.00
_cell.angle_beta   90.00
_cell.angle_gamma   90.00
#
_symmetry.space_group_name_H-M   'P 1'
#
loop_
_entity.id
_entity.type
_entity.pdbx_description
1 polymer ?
#
loop_
_entity_poly.entity_id
_entity_poly.type
_entity_poly.pdbx_seq_one_letter_code
_entity_poly.pdbx_strand_id
1 'polypeptide(L)'
;MRRKKQADLLCREGVMDYRIKPQQGESVAVPQLVFSRLASADEVSVRVALYVLATGVTDAAAIARDLKLRSTHSAESALLWWAGAGLLESTAAAPAALAAPAPLSWQQIAAASRTDPMIANLVECAQNAFGRGLSHAEMEKLVRLYLQDGFDPEMMMLCISYLATRGKATLAALAHELKAWQAEGVENGEAADHYLKLLALRAERESTVCGLLHQSPEGLTLGARKTIARWYEEYGFDDSMIGEAVVQAGSGQDVWYLNGVLRKWHAKGLRNIHDVRGAGAVTSPESRNIRVDRAQPSGNDFLKNAIDRPRRLKRKD
;
A
#
# COMPACT_ATOMS: atom_id res chain seq x y z
N MET A 1 0.16 3.79 59.04
CA MET A 1 0.84 2.55 58.65
C MET A 1 0.14 1.71 57.55
N ARG A 2 -1.03 2.10 57.01
CA ARG A 2 -1.77 1.32 55.97
C ARG A 2 -1.42 1.66 54.53
N ARG A 3 -0.71 2.76 54.23
CA ARG A 3 -0.36 3.17 52.86
C ARG A 3 0.97 2.57 52.33
N LYS A 4 1.80 1.99 53.16
CA LYS A 4 3.09 1.35 52.77
C LYS A 4 2.93 -0.10 52.29
N LYS A 5 1.84 -0.80 52.68
CA LYS A 5 1.61 -2.20 52.26
C LYS A 5 0.94 -2.38 50.89
N GLN A 6 0.40 -1.31 50.31
CA GLN A 6 -0.25 -1.38 49.00
C GLN A 6 0.72 -1.13 47.85
N ALA A 7 1.92 -0.57 48.14
CA ALA A 7 2.98 -0.36 47.16
C ALA A 7 3.82 -1.63 46.88
N ASP A 8 3.87 -2.57 47.83
CA ASP A 8 4.71 -3.77 47.71
C ASP A 8 4.04 -4.96 47.01
N LEU A 9 2.71 -4.88 46.69
CA LEU A 9 1.99 -5.96 46.00
C LEU A 9 1.97 -5.82 44.48
N LEU A 10 2.38 -4.68 43.92
CA LEU A 10 2.39 -4.41 42.48
C LEU A 10 3.73 -4.71 41.78
N CYS A 11 4.75 -5.14 42.53
CA CYS A 11 6.08 -5.45 41.99
C CYS A 11 6.25 -6.87 41.42
N ARG A 12 5.20 -7.60 41.07
CA ARG A 12 5.32 -9.00 40.62
C ARG A 12 4.98 -9.29 39.14
N GLU A 13 4.61 -8.28 38.37
CA GLU A 13 4.45 -8.44 36.91
C GLU A 13 5.26 -7.34 36.25
N GLY A 14 6.37 -7.65 35.65
CA GLY A 14 7.34 -6.87 34.87
C GLY A 14 6.90 -5.55 34.20
N VAL A 15 6.13 -4.73 34.88
CA VAL A 15 5.76 -3.37 34.46
C VAL A 15 6.92 -2.46 34.82
N MET A 16 7.64 -1.98 33.82
CA MET A 16 8.67 -0.96 34.02
C MET A 16 7.99 0.33 34.50
N ASP A 17 8.27 0.74 35.73
CA ASP A 17 7.74 1.99 36.30
C ASP A 17 8.64 3.16 35.89
N TYR A 18 8.19 3.94 34.90
CA TYR A 18 8.86 5.14 34.42
C TYR A 18 8.33 6.37 35.17
N ARG A 19 9.24 7.19 35.72
CA ARG A 19 8.90 8.49 36.34
C ARG A 19 9.43 9.63 35.48
N ILE A 20 8.58 10.65 35.26
CA ILE A 20 8.99 11.87 34.58
C ILE A 20 9.96 12.60 35.53
N LYS A 21 11.19 12.84 35.08
CA LYS A 21 12.14 13.70 35.79
C LYS A 21 11.73 15.17 35.59
N PRO A 22 11.76 16.00 36.66
CA PRO A 22 11.54 17.43 36.50
C PRO A 22 12.58 18.00 35.53
N GLN A 23 12.12 18.62 34.45
CA GLN A 23 12.98 19.26 33.45
C GLN A 23 13.21 20.71 33.90
N GLN A 24 14.47 21.17 33.85
CA GLN A 24 14.81 22.59 33.98
C GLN A 24 14.77 23.19 32.56
N GLY A 25 13.77 24.00 32.28
CA GLY A 25 13.59 24.66 30.98
C GLY A 25 12.19 25.20 30.79
N GLU A 26 11.97 25.92 29.70
CA GLU A 26 10.65 26.42 29.32
C GLU A 26 9.70 25.25 29.04
N SER A 27 8.55 25.26 29.70
CA SER A 27 7.50 24.26 29.44
C SER A 27 6.58 24.76 28.34
N VAL A 28 6.32 23.90 27.35
CA VAL A 28 5.34 24.18 26.30
C VAL A 28 3.98 23.63 26.75
N ALA A 29 2.98 24.50 26.79
CA ALA A 29 1.60 24.10 27.10
C ALA A 29 1.01 23.35 25.90
N VAL A 30 0.66 22.08 26.07
CA VAL A 30 -0.01 21.30 25.02
C VAL A 30 -1.52 21.35 25.25
N PRO A 31 -2.31 21.91 24.30
CA PRO A 31 -3.76 21.97 24.41
C PRO A 31 -4.39 20.57 24.59
N GLN A 32 -5.48 20.48 25.36
CA GLN A 32 -6.19 19.22 25.59
C GLN A 32 -6.74 18.61 24.30
N LEU A 33 -6.97 19.43 23.28
CA LEU A 33 -7.34 19.00 21.94
C LEU A 33 -6.34 17.98 21.35
N VAL A 34 -5.05 18.21 21.53
CA VAL A 34 -4.01 17.29 21.04
C VAL A 34 -4.15 15.92 21.70
N PHE A 35 -4.34 15.87 23.02
CA PHE A 35 -4.54 14.61 23.75
C PHE A 35 -5.80 13.87 23.30
N SER A 36 -6.90 14.59 23.06
CA SER A 36 -8.18 13.98 22.62
C SER A 36 -8.08 13.37 21.21
N ARG A 37 -7.13 13.82 20.39
CA ARG A 37 -6.93 13.37 19.00
C ARG A 37 -5.77 12.39 18.83
N LEU A 38 -4.99 12.07 19.87
CA LEU A 38 -3.86 11.15 19.80
C LEU A 38 -4.21 9.77 19.22
N ALA A 39 -5.41 9.26 19.52
CA ALA A 39 -5.84 7.95 19.01
C ALA A 39 -6.13 7.93 17.50
N SER A 40 -6.42 9.10 16.90
CA SER A 40 -6.76 9.26 15.48
C SER A 40 -5.65 9.92 14.65
N ALA A 41 -4.63 10.49 15.31
CA ALA A 41 -3.49 11.12 14.65
C ALA A 41 -2.40 10.09 14.33
N ASP A 42 -1.82 10.19 13.14
CA ASP A 42 -0.64 9.42 12.79
C ASP A 42 0.63 9.98 13.47
N GLU A 43 1.72 9.22 13.45
CA GLU A 43 2.99 9.61 14.09
C GLU A 43 3.51 10.97 13.59
N VAL A 44 3.41 11.23 12.29
CA VAL A 44 3.89 12.47 11.67
C VAL A 44 3.07 13.65 12.16
N SER A 45 1.74 13.52 12.18
CA SER A 45 0.83 14.56 12.66
C SER A 45 1.10 14.93 14.11
N VAL A 46 1.35 13.97 14.99
CA VAL A 46 1.68 14.26 16.40
C VAL A 46 3.02 15.00 16.51
N ARG A 47 4.04 14.56 15.79
CA ARG A 47 5.36 15.23 15.78
C ARG A 47 5.27 16.68 15.27
N VAL A 48 4.50 16.90 14.21
CA VAL A 48 4.27 18.24 13.64
C VAL A 48 3.52 19.12 14.64
N ALA A 49 2.47 18.64 15.31
CA ALA A 49 1.77 19.42 16.33
C ALA A 49 2.69 19.87 17.46
N LEU A 50 3.47 18.96 18.02
CA LEU A 50 4.39 19.27 19.10
C LEU A 50 5.47 20.27 18.67
N TYR A 51 5.98 20.14 17.44
CA TYR A 51 6.96 21.09 16.88
C TYR A 51 6.36 22.46 16.71
N VAL A 52 5.16 22.56 16.11
CA VAL A 52 4.46 23.85 15.92
C VAL A 52 4.14 24.53 17.25
N LEU A 53 3.67 23.76 18.25
CA LEU A 53 3.41 24.29 19.58
C LEU A 53 4.67 24.78 20.30
N ALA A 54 5.81 24.13 20.05
CA ALA A 54 7.08 24.50 20.66
C ALA A 54 7.78 25.68 19.98
N THR A 55 7.66 25.80 18.65
CA THR A 55 8.44 26.77 17.86
C THR A 55 7.60 27.89 17.25
N GLY A 56 6.28 27.70 17.11
CA GLY A 56 5.40 28.61 16.39
C GLY A 56 5.57 28.59 14.87
N VAL A 57 6.45 27.73 14.33
CA VAL A 57 6.74 27.64 12.89
C VAL A 57 5.68 26.78 12.21
N THR A 58 5.02 27.34 11.19
CA THR A 58 3.97 26.68 10.37
C THR A 58 4.39 26.46 8.91
N ASP A 59 5.63 26.78 8.54
CA ASP A 59 6.15 26.54 7.19
C ASP A 59 6.46 25.04 6.99
N ALA A 60 5.79 24.42 6.02
CA ALA A 60 5.91 22.98 5.77
C ALA A 60 7.33 22.55 5.36
N ALA A 61 8.06 23.42 4.64
CA ALA A 61 9.43 23.12 4.21
C ALA A 61 10.40 23.14 5.40
N ALA A 62 10.26 24.12 6.30
CA ALA A 62 11.04 24.18 7.53
C ALA A 62 10.75 23.01 8.45
N ILE A 63 9.47 22.67 8.67
CA ILE A 63 9.03 21.53 9.47
C ILE A 63 9.58 20.22 8.91
N ALA A 64 9.48 20.00 7.60
CA ALA A 64 9.97 18.78 6.97
C ALA A 64 11.48 18.60 7.15
N ARG A 65 12.25 19.69 7.02
CA ARG A 65 13.70 19.69 7.23
C ARG A 65 14.07 19.40 8.68
N ASP A 66 13.46 20.11 9.62
CA ASP A 66 13.83 20.06 11.04
C ASP A 66 13.40 18.76 11.71
N LEU A 67 12.25 18.23 11.34
CA LEU A 67 11.76 16.89 11.78
C LEU A 67 12.30 15.74 10.93
N LYS A 68 13.11 16.00 9.90
CA LYS A 68 13.66 15.01 8.97
C LYS A 68 12.55 14.12 8.36
N LEU A 69 11.47 14.73 7.91
CA LEU A 69 10.38 14.03 7.25
C LEU A 69 10.79 13.62 5.83
N ARG A 70 10.16 12.58 5.31
CA ARG A 70 10.46 12.05 3.97
C ARG A 70 10.10 13.01 2.84
N SER A 71 9.10 13.89 3.05
CA SER A 71 8.65 14.89 2.07
C SER A 71 8.01 16.09 2.76
N THR A 72 8.01 17.26 2.09
CA THR A 72 7.26 18.45 2.50
C THR A 72 5.76 18.20 2.53
N HIS A 73 5.26 17.38 1.62
CA HIS A 73 3.85 16.98 1.55
C HIS A 73 3.36 16.30 2.84
N SER A 74 4.21 15.54 3.52
CA SER A 74 3.88 14.92 4.81
C SER A 74 3.67 15.98 5.90
N ALA A 75 4.44 17.06 5.88
CA ALA A 75 4.26 18.19 6.79
C ALA A 75 2.99 18.99 6.46
N GLU A 76 2.73 19.25 5.17
CA GLU A 76 1.52 19.92 4.69
C GLU A 76 0.25 19.15 5.09
N SER A 77 0.22 17.84 4.86
CA SER A 77 -0.91 16.99 5.23
C SER A 77 -1.16 17.02 6.74
N ALA A 78 -0.11 16.99 7.55
CA ALA A 78 -0.22 17.07 9.00
C ALA A 78 -0.75 18.45 9.47
N LEU A 79 -0.28 19.57 8.86
CA LEU A 79 -0.78 20.91 9.15
C LEU A 79 -2.25 21.05 8.78
N LEU A 80 -2.65 20.57 7.60
CA LEU A 80 -4.05 20.56 7.16
C LEU A 80 -4.93 19.75 8.09
N TRP A 81 -4.46 18.59 8.55
CA TRP A 81 -5.19 17.74 9.49
C TRP A 81 -5.42 18.49 10.82
N TRP A 82 -4.39 19.16 11.36
CA TRP A 82 -4.51 19.94 12.59
C TRP A 82 -5.32 21.21 12.44
N ALA A 83 -5.31 21.85 11.25
CA ALA A 83 -6.21 22.96 10.95
C ALA A 83 -7.68 22.49 10.93
N GLY A 84 -7.96 21.34 10.32
CA GLY A 84 -9.29 20.71 10.35
C GLY A 84 -9.72 20.25 11.74
N ALA A 85 -8.77 19.89 12.61
CA ALA A 85 -9.04 19.57 14.02
C ALA A 85 -9.24 20.78 14.92
N GLY A 86 -8.95 22.01 14.42
CA GLY A 86 -9.12 23.26 15.17
C GLY A 86 -7.91 23.63 16.05
N LEU A 87 -6.75 23.01 15.86
CA LEU A 87 -5.52 23.36 16.57
C LEU A 87 -4.83 24.58 15.95
N LEU A 88 -4.92 24.73 14.63
CA LEU A 88 -4.30 25.78 13.86
C LEU A 88 -5.37 26.62 13.17
N GLU A 89 -5.22 27.94 13.20
CA GLU A 89 -6.01 28.84 12.37
C GLU A 89 -5.26 29.09 11.07
N SER A 90 -5.90 28.77 9.94
CA SER A 90 -5.36 29.09 8.63
C SER A 90 -5.50 30.59 8.40
N THR A 91 -4.39 31.36 8.44
CA THR A 91 -4.34 32.77 8.07
C THR A 91 -4.38 33.00 6.56
N ALA A 92 -4.10 32.01 5.75
CA ALA A 92 -4.53 31.97 4.36
C ALA A 92 -6.03 31.68 4.36
N ALA A 93 -6.82 32.43 3.58
CA ALA A 93 -8.22 32.09 3.34
C ALA A 93 -8.27 30.57 3.12
N ALA A 94 -8.90 29.86 4.06
CA ALA A 94 -8.85 28.41 4.13
C ALA A 94 -8.94 27.89 2.70
N PRO A 95 -8.00 27.06 2.20
CA PRO A 95 -8.29 26.32 1.02
C PRO A 95 -9.58 25.60 1.41
N ALA A 96 -10.69 26.04 0.83
CA ALA A 96 -12.02 25.57 1.18
C ALA A 96 -11.86 24.08 1.41
N ALA A 97 -12.07 23.65 2.67
CA ALA A 97 -11.84 22.27 3.09
C ALA A 97 -12.23 21.43 1.92
N LEU A 98 -11.35 20.59 1.37
CA LEU A 98 -11.56 19.89 0.10
C LEU A 98 -12.95 19.29 0.12
N ALA A 99 -13.93 20.16 0.01
CA ALA A 99 -15.29 19.82 -0.31
C ALA A 99 -15.12 19.08 -1.62
N ALA A 100 -15.42 17.80 -1.58
CA ALA A 100 -15.39 16.99 -2.78
C ALA A 100 -15.93 17.90 -3.90
N PRO A 101 -15.14 18.16 -4.97
CA PRO A 101 -15.49 19.18 -5.93
C PRO A 101 -16.94 18.99 -6.30
N ALA A 102 -17.71 20.07 -6.26
CA ALA A 102 -19.16 20.00 -6.46
C ALA A 102 -19.46 19.18 -7.71
N PRO A 103 -20.46 18.29 -7.67
CA PRO A 103 -20.79 17.46 -8.82
C PRO A 103 -20.97 18.32 -10.05
N LEU A 104 -20.37 17.91 -11.16
CA LEU A 104 -20.49 18.63 -12.44
C LEU A 104 -21.95 18.64 -12.88
N SER A 105 -22.49 19.82 -13.10
CA SER A 105 -23.85 19.92 -13.66
C SER A 105 -23.87 19.40 -15.10
N TRP A 106 -25.01 18.89 -15.55
CA TRP A 106 -25.19 18.44 -16.92
C TRP A 106 -24.83 19.52 -17.96
N GLN A 107 -25.15 20.78 -17.66
CA GLN A 107 -24.79 21.89 -18.53
C GLN A 107 -23.27 22.07 -18.67
N GLN A 108 -22.54 21.89 -17.57
CA GLN A 108 -21.07 21.95 -17.60
C GLN A 108 -20.46 20.78 -18.37
N ILE A 109 -20.99 19.55 -18.20
CA ILE A 109 -20.57 18.39 -18.97
C ILE A 109 -20.86 18.58 -20.45
N ALA A 110 -22.05 19.02 -20.80
CA ALA A 110 -22.44 19.29 -22.18
C ALA A 110 -21.63 20.43 -22.83
N ALA A 111 -21.29 21.47 -22.06
CA ALA A 111 -20.42 22.55 -22.51
C ALA A 111 -18.99 22.03 -22.74
N ALA A 112 -18.43 21.30 -21.80
CA ALA A 112 -17.10 20.71 -21.90
C ALA A 112 -16.99 19.74 -23.08
N SER A 113 -18.00 18.88 -23.28
CA SER A 113 -18.02 17.93 -24.41
C SER A 113 -18.11 18.60 -25.80
N ARG A 114 -18.60 19.83 -25.86
CA ARG A 114 -18.59 20.63 -27.12
C ARG A 114 -17.24 21.27 -27.39
N THR A 115 -16.52 21.59 -26.36
CA THR A 115 -15.24 22.30 -26.42
C THR A 115 -14.07 21.34 -26.54
N ASP A 116 -14.15 20.18 -25.89
CA ASP A 116 -13.08 19.18 -25.83
C ASP A 116 -13.55 17.85 -26.48
N PRO A 117 -13.07 17.54 -27.69
CA PRO A 117 -13.42 16.30 -28.38
C PRO A 117 -12.89 15.04 -27.64
N MET A 118 -11.91 15.19 -26.74
CA MET A 118 -11.38 14.08 -25.98
C MET A 118 -12.41 13.46 -25.05
N ILE A 119 -13.35 14.27 -24.53
CA ILE A 119 -14.46 13.76 -23.72
C ILE A 119 -15.35 12.79 -24.52
N ALA A 120 -15.62 13.12 -25.80
CA ALA A 120 -16.39 12.24 -26.64
C ALA A 120 -15.68 10.90 -26.88
N ASN A 121 -14.36 10.94 -27.13
CA ASN A 121 -13.53 9.75 -27.32
C ASN A 121 -13.50 8.88 -26.05
N LEU A 122 -13.38 9.49 -24.87
CA LEU A 122 -13.41 8.78 -23.58
C LEU A 122 -14.76 8.10 -23.33
N VAL A 123 -15.86 8.80 -23.63
CA VAL A 123 -17.22 8.26 -23.49
C VAL A 123 -17.43 7.08 -24.44
N GLU A 124 -17.04 7.22 -25.71
CA GLU A 124 -17.14 6.15 -26.70
C GLU A 124 -16.29 4.93 -26.30
N CYS A 125 -15.04 5.15 -25.89
CA CYS A 125 -14.15 4.10 -25.40
C CYS A 125 -14.78 3.35 -24.22
N ALA A 126 -15.33 4.07 -23.23
CA ALA A 126 -15.96 3.47 -22.07
C ALA A 126 -17.25 2.71 -22.44
N GLN A 127 -18.09 3.24 -23.35
CA GLN A 127 -19.30 2.56 -23.81
C GLN A 127 -18.97 1.26 -24.54
N ASN A 128 -17.98 1.29 -25.43
CA ASN A 128 -17.50 0.11 -26.14
C ASN A 128 -16.96 -0.96 -25.18
N ALA A 129 -16.15 -0.55 -24.20
CA ALA A 129 -15.57 -1.45 -23.20
C ALA A 129 -16.62 -2.06 -22.27
N PHE A 130 -17.64 -1.32 -21.90
CA PHE A 130 -18.72 -1.78 -21.02
C PHE A 130 -19.83 -2.54 -21.76
N GLY A 131 -19.84 -2.48 -23.10
CA GLY A 131 -20.86 -3.11 -23.94
C GLY A 131 -22.25 -2.48 -23.78
N ARG A 132 -22.35 -1.26 -23.25
CA ARG A 132 -23.61 -0.54 -23.00
C ARG A 132 -23.41 0.97 -22.96
N GLY A 133 -24.49 1.70 -23.15
CA GLY A 133 -24.48 3.15 -22.92
C GLY A 133 -24.18 3.50 -21.45
N LEU A 134 -23.50 4.62 -21.24
CA LEU A 134 -23.26 5.16 -19.92
C LEU A 134 -24.50 5.89 -19.41
N SER A 135 -24.87 5.67 -18.16
CA SER A 135 -25.83 6.49 -17.46
C SER A 135 -25.30 7.91 -17.22
N HIS A 136 -26.18 8.86 -16.92
CA HIS A 136 -25.79 10.22 -16.62
C HIS A 136 -24.76 10.32 -15.47
N ALA A 137 -24.98 9.60 -14.39
CA ALA A 137 -24.07 9.56 -13.24
C ALA A 137 -22.70 8.92 -13.58
N GLU A 138 -22.67 7.98 -14.52
CA GLU A 138 -21.41 7.39 -15.00
C GLU A 138 -20.66 8.35 -15.90
N MET A 139 -21.37 9.05 -16.78
CA MET A 139 -20.77 10.08 -17.64
C MET A 139 -20.17 11.22 -16.81
N GLU A 140 -20.90 11.69 -15.77
CA GLU A 140 -20.39 12.66 -14.82
C GLU A 140 -19.10 12.19 -14.15
N LYS A 141 -19.08 10.96 -13.64
CA LYS A 141 -17.88 10.39 -13.00
C LYS A 141 -16.70 10.29 -13.96
N LEU A 142 -16.93 9.87 -15.20
CA LEU A 142 -15.88 9.76 -16.22
C LEU A 142 -15.27 11.12 -16.54
N VAL A 143 -16.12 12.12 -16.79
CA VAL A 143 -15.70 13.50 -17.09
C VAL A 143 -15.01 14.14 -15.88
N ARG A 144 -15.45 13.81 -14.67
CA ARG A 144 -14.80 14.27 -13.44
C ARG A 144 -13.39 13.72 -13.28
N LEU A 145 -13.16 12.43 -13.53
CA LEU A 145 -11.83 11.84 -13.51
C LEU A 145 -10.86 12.59 -14.44
N TYR A 146 -11.34 12.97 -15.61
CA TYR A 146 -10.55 13.71 -16.58
C TYR A 146 -10.34 15.19 -16.17
N LEU A 147 -11.43 15.95 -15.95
CA LEU A 147 -11.36 17.41 -15.79
C LEU A 147 -11.01 17.87 -14.36
N GLN A 148 -11.43 17.13 -13.32
CA GLN A 148 -11.24 17.54 -11.93
C GLN A 148 -10.11 16.78 -11.25
N ASP A 149 -10.04 15.46 -11.45
CA ASP A 149 -8.99 14.64 -10.87
C ASP A 149 -7.69 14.69 -11.71
N GLY A 150 -7.77 15.23 -12.95
CA GLY A 150 -6.61 15.53 -13.81
C GLY A 150 -5.92 14.30 -14.40
N PHE A 151 -6.62 13.17 -14.51
CA PHE A 151 -6.04 12.00 -15.16
C PHE A 151 -5.85 12.22 -16.66
N ASP A 152 -4.72 11.76 -17.17
CA ASP A 152 -4.43 11.81 -18.60
C ASP A 152 -5.44 10.97 -19.40
N PRO A 153 -6.02 11.50 -20.49
CA PRO A 153 -7.07 10.81 -21.23
C PRO A 153 -6.59 9.54 -21.96
N GLU A 154 -5.36 9.53 -22.45
CA GLU A 154 -4.78 8.34 -23.08
C GLU A 154 -4.55 7.23 -22.06
N MET A 155 -4.03 7.58 -20.87
CA MET A 155 -3.93 6.66 -19.76
C MET A 155 -5.29 6.11 -19.35
N MET A 156 -6.33 6.96 -19.31
CA MET A 156 -7.71 6.51 -19.02
C MET A 156 -8.22 5.51 -20.04
N MET A 157 -8.04 5.76 -21.34
CA MET A 157 -8.44 4.85 -22.41
C MET A 157 -7.72 3.50 -22.35
N LEU A 158 -6.42 3.52 -22.09
CA LEU A 158 -5.63 2.30 -21.90
C LEU A 158 -6.09 1.51 -20.65
N CYS A 159 -6.39 2.19 -19.55
CA CYS A 159 -6.92 1.56 -18.35
C CYS A 159 -8.31 0.95 -18.56
N ILE A 160 -9.21 1.64 -19.29
CA ILE A 160 -10.52 1.12 -19.68
C ILE A 160 -10.37 -0.16 -20.50
N SER A 161 -9.50 -0.16 -21.51
CA SER A 161 -9.23 -1.32 -22.35
C SER A 161 -8.65 -2.49 -21.55
N TYR A 162 -7.72 -2.22 -20.64
CA TYR A 162 -7.16 -3.20 -19.75
C TYR A 162 -8.21 -3.85 -18.83
N LEU A 163 -9.11 -3.06 -18.25
CA LEU A 163 -10.21 -3.57 -17.42
C LEU A 163 -11.22 -4.39 -18.24
N ALA A 164 -11.47 -4.01 -19.49
CA ALA A 164 -12.34 -4.76 -20.39
C ALA A 164 -11.81 -6.16 -20.67
N THR A 165 -10.51 -6.32 -20.96
CA THR A 165 -9.88 -7.64 -21.17
C THR A 165 -9.97 -8.55 -19.95
N ARG A 166 -10.15 -7.99 -18.75
CA ARG A 166 -10.30 -8.71 -17.49
C ARG A 166 -11.76 -8.95 -17.08
N GLY A 167 -12.72 -8.52 -17.87
CA GLY A 167 -14.15 -8.60 -17.55
C GLY A 167 -14.55 -7.74 -16.33
N LYS A 168 -13.76 -6.73 -15.99
CA LYS A 168 -13.96 -5.83 -14.84
C LYS A 168 -14.25 -4.39 -15.24
N ALA A 169 -14.76 -4.17 -16.45
CA ALA A 169 -15.02 -2.85 -17.00
C ALA A 169 -16.18 -2.16 -16.28
N THR A 170 -15.87 -1.41 -15.23
CA THR A 170 -16.81 -0.55 -14.49
C THR A 170 -16.12 0.76 -14.11
N LEU A 171 -16.88 1.85 -13.93
CA LEU A 171 -16.31 3.14 -13.52
C LEU A 171 -15.69 3.12 -12.12
N ALA A 172 -16.20 2.29 -11.24
CA ALA A 172 -15.61 2.11 -9.91
C ALA A 172 -14.24 1.44 -10.01
N ALA A 173 -14.13 0.40 -10.85
CA ALA A 173 -12.85 -0.27 -11.10
C ALA A 173 -11.87 0.68 -11.82
N LEU A 174 -12.33 1.48 -12.78
CA LEU A 174 -11.51 2.47 -13.46
C LEU A 174 -10.92 3.48 -12.48
N ALA A 175 -11.74 4.10 -11.64
CA ALA A 175 -11.27 5.07 -10.67
C ALA A 175 -10.28 4.48 -9.65
N HIS A 176 -10.49 3.23 -9.26
CA HIS A 176 -9.57 2.51 -8.36
C HIS A 176 -8.24 2.21 -9.05
N GLU A 177 -8.29 1.69 -10.26
CA GLU A 177 -7.10 1.29 -11.02
C GLU A 177 -6.24 2.50 -11.42
N LEU A 178 -6.85 3.60 -11.87
CA LEU A 178 -6.14 4.84 -12.18
C LEU A 178 -5.35 5.38 -10.98
N LYS A 179 -5.94 5.34 -9.79
CA LYS A 179 -5.24 5.73 -8.56
C LYS A 179 -4.10 4.77 -8.21
N ALA A 180 -4.29 3.48 -8.43
CA ALA A 180 -3.23 2.49 -8.23
C ALA A 180 -2.08 2.71 -9.21
N TRP A 181 -2.36 3.00 -10.48
CA TRP A 181 -1.34 3.33 -11.47
C TRP A 181 -0.59 4.62 -11.12
N GLN A 182 -1.31 5.65 -10.69
CA GLN A 182 -0.69 6.89 -10.23
C GLN A 182 0.23 6.67 -9.01
N ALA A 183 -0.15 5.80 -8.09
CA ALA A 183 0.70 5.43 -6.95
C ALA A 183 1.98 4.68 -7.36
N GLU A 184 1.96 3.99 -8.51
CA GLU A 184 3.14 3.35 -9.13
C GLU A 184 3.94 4.31 -10.03
N GLY A 185 3.54 5.59 -10.11
CA GLY A 185 4.23 6.62 -10.91
C GLY A 185 3.81 6.66 -12.38
N VAL A 186 2.69 6.05 -12.73
CA VAL A 186 2.11 6.10 -14.10
C VAL A 186 1.23 7.33 -14.20
N GLU A 187 1.66 8.35 -14.96
CA GLU A 187 1.00 9.66 -14.99
C GLU A 187 0.44 10.02 -16.38
N ASN A 188 0.84 9.33 -17.43
CA ASN A 188 0.46 9.62 -18.82
C ASN A 188 0.30 8.35 -19.66
N GLY A 189 -0.18 8.50 -20.91
CA GLY A 189 -0.41 7.39 -21.82
C GLY A 189 0.83 6.58 -22.14
N GLU A 190 2.00 7.21 -22.34
CA GLU A 190 3.26 6.52 -22.63
C GLU A 190 3.70 5.63 -21.44
N ALA A 191 3.65 6.18 -20.22
CA ALA A 191 3.95 5.44 -19.01
C ALA A 191 2.93 4.30 -18.80
N ALA A 192 1.66 4.52 -19.14
CA ALA A 192 0.62 3.50 -19.06
C ALA A 192 0.85 2.35 -20.04
N ASP A 193 1.23 2.63 -21.28
CA ASP A 193 1.58 1.60 -22.28
C ASP A 193 2.77 0.76 -21.82
N HIS A 194 3.82 1.43 -21.31
CA HIS A 194 4.98 0.73 -20.73
C HIS A 194 4.59 -0.14 -19.53
N TYR A 195 3.74 0.38 -18.65
CA TYR A 195 3.26 -0.35 -17.47
C TYR A 195 2.41 -1.57 -17.85
N LEU A 196 1.55 -1.45 -18.87
CA LEU A 196 0.77 -2.58 -19.39
C LEU A 196 1.65 -3.68 -19.97
N LYS A 197 2.72 -3.31 -20.71
CA LYS A 197 3.72 -4.27 -21.20
C LYS A 197 4.41 -5.00 -20.04
N LEU A 198 4.75 -4.27 -18.97
CA LEU A 198 5.32 -4.87 -17.77
C LEU A 198 4.34 -5.83 -17.09
N LEU A 199 3.06 -5.45 -16.98
CA LEU A 199 2.03 -6.33 -16.41
C LEU A 199 1.83 -7.60 -17.24
N ALA A 200 1.85 -7.49 -18.59
CA ALA A 200 1.77 -8.64 -19.48
C ALA A 200 2.97 -9.58 -19.30
N LEU A 201 4.17 -9.02 -19.24
CA LEU A 201 5.41 -9.79 -18.98
C LEU A 201 5.38 -10.47 -17.61
N ARG A 202 4.90 -9.80 -16.58
CA ARG A 202 4.73 -10.39 -15.24
C ARG A 202 3.75 -11.57 -15.28
N ALA A 203 2.62 -11.44 -15.99
CA ALA A 203 1.63 -12.50 -16.13
C ALA A 203 2.20 -13.72 -16.86
N GLU A 204 3.02 -13.52 -17.90
CA GLU A 204 3.73 -14.59 -18.61
C GLU A 204 4.69 -15.32 -17.68
N ARG A 205 5.53 -14.59 -16.94
CA ARG A 205 6.45 -15.14 -15.94
C ARG A 205 5.73 -15.91 -14.83
N GLU A 206 4.62 -15.37 -14.31
CA GLU A 206 3.76 -16.07 -13.36
C GLU A 206 3.25 -17.40 -13.92
N SER A 207 2.80 -17.41 -15.18
CA SER A 207 2.34 -18.60 -15.87
C SER A 207 3.46 -19.65 -16.02
N THR A 208 4.66 -19.21 -16.42
CA THR A 208 5.85 -20.07 -16.53
C THR A 208 6.20 -20.72 -15.19
N VAL A 209 6.27 -19.92 -14.12
CA VAL A 209 6.58 -20.43 -12.78
C VAL A 209 5.49 -21.38 -12.28
N CYS A 210 4.22 -21.05 -12.50
CA CYS A 210 3.12 -21.94 -12.15
C CYS A 210 3.15 -23.26 -12.92
N GLY A 211 3.52 -23.22 -14.21
CA GLY A 211 3.74 -24.43 -15.01
C GLY A 211 4.83 -25.32 -14.44
N LEU A 212 5.95 -24.74 -14.02
CA LEU A 212 7.05 -25.49 -13.38
C LEU A 212 6.64 -26.09 -12.03
N LEU A 213 5.75 -25.43 -11.29
CA LEU A 213 5.27 -25.87 -9.98
C LEU A 213 4.02 -26.77 -10.09
N HIS A 214 3.49 -27.00 -11.29
CA HIS A 214 2.22 -27.70 -11.52
C HIS A 214 1.04 -27.07 -10.76
N GLN A 215 0.99 -25.74 -10.69
CA GLN A 215 -0.04 -24.95 -10.03
C GLN A 215 -0.80 -24.08 -11.03
N SER A 216 -2.02 -23.65 -10.66
CA SER A 216 -2.78 -22.68 -11.48
C SER A 216 -2.37 -21.25 -11.13
N PRO A 217 -2.14 -20.36 -12.13
CA PRO A 217 -1.88 -18.94 -11.89
C PRO A 217 -3.01 -18.21 -11.15
N GLU A 218 -4.24 -18.71 -11.25
CA GLU A 218 -5.43 -18.14 -10.58
C GLU A 218 -5.36 -18.29 -9.06
N GLY A 219 -4.66 -19.32 -8.57
CA GLY A 219 -4.46 -19.58 -7.14
C GLY A 219 -3.37 -18.73 -6.49
N LEU A 220 -2.61 -17.95 -7.25
CA LEU A 220 -1.52 -17.14 -6.71
C LEU A 220 -2.05 -15.97 -5.87
N THR A 221 -1.57 -15.90 -4.63
CA THR A 221 -1.79 -14.72 -3.78
C THR A 221 -1.02 -13.51 -4.29
N LEU A 222 -1.46 -12.29 -3.92
CA LEU A 222 -0.74 -11.06 -4.26
C LEU A 222 0.72 -11.09 -3.77
N GLY A 223 0.98 -11.68 -2.60
CA GLY A 223 2.33 -11.85 -2.07
C GLY A 223 3.19 -12.78 -2.94
N ALA A 224 2.63 -13.89 -3.42
CA ALA A 224 3.32 -14.81 -4.32
C ALA A 224 3.66 -14.14 -5.66
N ARG A 225 2.73 -13.37 -6.25
CA ARG A 225 2.97 -12.59 -7.48
C ARG A 225 4.12 -11.59 -7.32
N LYS A 226 4.12 -10.81 -6.23
CA LYS A 226 5.22 -9.88 -5.91
C LYS A 226 6.55 -10.62 -5.72
N THR A 227 6.52 -11.79 -5.14
CA THR A 227 7.73 -12.61 -4.93
C THR A 227 8.28 -13.14 -6.25
N ILE A 228 7.43 -13.61 -7.16
CA ILE A 228 7.83 -14.03 -8.50
C ILE A 228 8.42 -12.85 -9.27
N ALA A 229 7.76 -11.70 -9.29
CA ALA A 229 8.27 -10.49 -9.94
C ALA A 229 9.67 -10.11 -9.43
N ARG A 230 9.90 -10.21 -8.12
CA ARG A 230 11.20 -9.96 -7.50
C ARG A 230 12.32 -10.85 -8.04
N TRP A 231 12.05 -12.11 -8.32
CA TRP A 231 13.08 -13.02 -8.84
C TRP A 231 13.63 -12.57 -10.19
N TYR A 232 12.77 -12.05 -11.04
CA TYR A 232 13.17 -11.53 -12.36
C TYR A 232 13.71 -10.10 -12.30
N GLU A 233 13.07 -9.22 -11.53
CA GLU A 233 13.31 -7.78 -11.56
C GLU A 233 14.43 -7.34 -10.59
N GLU A 234 14.49 -7.90 -9.38
CA GLU A 234 15.50 -7.54 -8.39
C GLU A 234 16.70 -8.51 -8.42
N TYR A 235 16.44 -9.83 -8.52
CA TYR A 235 17.53 -10.82 -8.52
C TYR A 235 18.13 -11.03 -9.91
N GLY A 236 17.41 -10.65 -10.98
CA GLY A 236 17.84 -10.78 -12.36
C GLY A 236 17.94 -12.24 -12.84
N PHE A 237 17.14 -13.13 -12.24
CA PHE A 237 17.10 -14.53 -12.63
C PHE A 237 16.19 -14.71 -13.86
N ASP A 238 16.57 -15.66 -14.69
CA ASP A 238 15.82 -16.12 -15.85
C ASP A 238 15.04 -17.41 -15.54
N ASP A 239 14.23 -17.84 -16.50
CA ASP A 239 13.41 -19.08 -16.37
C ASP A 239 14.27 -20.32 -16.13
N SER A 240 15.50 -20.33 -16.66
CA SER A 240 16.43 -21.46 -16.49
C SER A 240 16.93 -21.56 -15.05
N MET A 241 17.23 -20.43 -14.41
CA MET A 241 17.63 -20.40 -13.00
C MET A 241 16.47 -20.82 -12.09
N ILE A 242 15.26 -20.37 -12.40
CA ILE A 242 14.08 -20.74 -11.64
C ILE A 242 13.76 -22.23 -11.84
N GLY A 243 13.87 -22.74 -13.06
CA GLY A 243 13.72 -24.16 -13.36
C GLY A 243 14.72 -25.02 -12.60
N GLU A 244 16.01 -24.62 -12.54
CA GLU A 244 17.04 -25.31 -11.75
C GLU A 244 16.69 -25.31 -10.25
N ALA A 245 16.12 -24.19 -9.74
CA ALA A 245 15.67 -24.12 -8.35
C ALA A 245 14.53 -25.10 -8.08
N VAL A 246 13.60 -25.27 -9.01
CA VAL A 246 12.50 -26.25 -8.90
C VAL A 246 13.06 -27.67 -8.89
N VAL A 247 14.02 -27.98 -9.78
CA VAL A 247 14.66 -29.29 -9.84
C VAL A 247 15.38 -29.63 -8.54
N GLN A 248 16.14 -28.69 -7.97
CA GLN A 248 16.84 -28.88 -6.70
C GLN A 248 15.92 -28.94 -5.49
N ALA A 249 14.79 -28.22 -5.54
CA ALA A 249 13.79 -28.24 -4.49
C ALA A 249 13.00 -29.56 -4.43
N GLY A 250 12.87 -30.24 -5.55
CA GLY A 250 12.03 -31.45 -5.70
C GLY A 250 10.54 -31.11 -5.90
N SER A 251 9.76 -32.15 -6.18
CA SER A 251 8.32 -32.00 -6.47
C SER A 251 7.50 -31.60 -5.23
N GLY A 252 6.41 -30.83 -5.46
CA GLY A 252 5.44 -30.45 -4.41
C GLY A 252 5.82 -29.25 -3.60
N GLN A 253 6.80 -28.46 -4.04
CA GLN A 253 7.20 -27.21 -3.39
C GLN A 253 6.32 -26.04 -3.85
N ASP A 254 6.25 -25.00 -3.01
CA ASP A 254 5.51 -23.77 -3.29
C ASP A 254 6.45 -22.58 -3.59
N VAL A 255 5.85 -21.46 -4.00
CA VAL A 255 6.57 -20.20 -4.29
C VAL A 255 7.42 -19.75 -3.11
N TRP A 256 6.97 -19.97 -1.88
CA TRP A 256 7.68 -19.52 -0.68
C TRP A 256 8.94 -20.34 -0.40
N TYR A 257 8.88 -21.63 -0.64
CA TYR A 257 10.06 -22.49 -0.55
C TYR A 257 11.12 -22.09 -1.59
N LEU A 258 10.70 -21.94 -2.85
CA LEU A 258 11.59 -21.48 -3.93
C LEU A 258 12.20 -20.11 -3.63
N ASN A 259 11.43 -19.20 -3.05
CA ASN A 259 11.96 -17.90 -2.64
C ASN A 259 13.11 -18.05 -1.62
N GLY A 260 13.04 -19.02 -0.72
CA GLY A 260 14.13 -19.34 0.21
C GLY A 260 15.41 -19.80 -0.50
N VAL A 261 15.26 -20.61 -1.54
CA VAL A 261 16.39 -21.11 -2.36
C VAL A 261 17.01 -19.97 -3.20
N LEU A 262 16.17 -19.27 -3.97
CA LEU A 262 16.61 -18.20 -4.88
C LEU A 262 17.24 -17.02 -4.11
N ARG A 263 16.68 -16.66 -2.94
CA ARG A 263 17.28 -15.65 -2.07
C ARG A 263 18.68 -16.03 -1.60
N LYS A 264 18.92 -17.31 -1.30
CA LYS A 264 20.26 -17.81 -0.94
C LYS A 264 21.23 -17.75 -2.12
N TRP A 265 20.76 -18.08 -3.33
CA TRP A 265 21.59 -17.98 -4.52
C TRP A 265 21.95 -16.54 -4.83
N HIS A 266 20.99 -15.63 -4.77
CA HIS A 266 21.22 -14.21 -4.93
C HIS A 266 22.23 -13.68 -3.90
N ALA A 267 22.08 -14.03 -2.62
CA ALA A 267 23.00 -13.63 -1.54
C ALA A 267 24.43 -14.17 -1.73
N LYS A 268 24.59 -15.34 -2.40
CA LYS A 268 25.88 -15.92 -2.75
C LYS A 268 26.45 -15.40 -4.07
N GLY A 269 25.73 -14.50 -4.76
CA GLY A 269 26.14 -13.96 -6.06
C GLY A 269 26.06 -14.96 -7.23
N LEU A 270 25.31 -16.06 -7.07
CA LEU A 270 25.11 -17.04 -8.13
C LEU A 270 24.11 -16.47 -9.15
N ARG A 271 24.54 -16.23 -10.38
CA ARG A 271 23.72 -15.55 -11.39
C ARG A 271 23.39 -16.40 -12.62
N ASN A 272 23.97 -17.56 -12.72
CA ASN A 272 23.73 -18.49 -13.83
C ASN A 272 23.75 -19.94 -13.34
N ILE A 273 23.24 -20.86 -14.17
CA ILE A 273 23.14 -22.29 -13.86
C ILE A 273 24.53 -22.92 -13.61
N HIS A 274 25.55 -22.47 -14.30
CA HIS A 274 26.91 -23.00 -14.12
C HIS A 274 27.45 -22.72 -12.73
N ASP A 275 27.17 -21.49 -12.19
CA ASP A 275 27.57 -21.13 -10.85
C ASP A 275 26.86 -22.00 -9.82
N VAL A 276 25.56 -22.27 -10.03
CA VAL A 276 24.74 -23.10 -9.12
C VAL A 276 25.22 -24.56 -9.12
N ARG A 277 25.46 -25.13 -10.30
CA ARG A 277 25.94 -26.52 -10.43
C ARG A 277 27.36 -26.67 -9.90
N GLY A 278 28.20 -25.69 -10.13
CA GLY A 278 29.57 -25.65 -9.57
C GLY A 278 29.57 -25.54 -8.05
N ALA A 279 28.72 -24.69 -7.50
CA ALA A 279 28.56 -24.54 -6.04
C ALA A 279 27.91 -25.77 -5.37
N GLY A 280 27.03 -26.48 -6.08
CA GLY A 280 26.37 -27.72 -5.60
C GLY A 280 27.32 -28.92 -5.50
N ALA A 281 28.39 -28.93 -6.28
CA ALA A 281 29.42 -29.97 -6.20
C ALA A 281 30.31 -29.90 -4.93
N VAL A 282 30.20 -28.80 -4.15
CA VAL A 282 31.01 -28.55 -2.95
C VAL A 282 30.22 -28.73 -1.64
N THR A 283 28.91 -28.91 -1.69
CA THR A 283 28.08 -29.04 -0.45
C THR A 283 27.71 -30.46 -0.16
N SER A 284 28.39 -31.04 0.83
CA SER A 284 28.04 -32.25 1.59
C SER A 284 26.62 -32.18 2.21
N PRO A 285 26.05 -33.34 2.62
CA PRO A 285 24.61 -33.55 2.89
C PRO A 285 24.04 -32.91 4.15
N GLU A 286 24.63 -31.86 4.71
CA GLU A 286 24.17 -31.23 5.96
C GLU A 286 23.00 -30.23 5.83
N SER A 287 22.47 -30.02 4.61
CA SER A 287 21.44 -28.98 4.39
C SER A 287 19.99 -29.47 4.54
N ARG A 288 19.71 -30.60 5.21
CA ARG A 288 18.34 -31.09 5.40
C ARG A 288 17.54 -30.41 6.52
N ASN A 289 18.12 -29.46 7.26
CA ASN A 289 17.42 -28.72 8.30
C ASN A 289 17.27 -27.23 7.95
N ILE A 290 16.61 -26.92 6.85
CA ILE A 290 16.05 -25.58 6.67
C ILE A 290 14.77 -25.52 7.50
N ARG A 291 14.86 -25.07 8.75
CA ARG A 291 13.69 -24.53 9.44
C ARG A 291 13.22 -23.33 8.63
N VAL A 292 12.12 -23.55 7.91
CA VAL A 292 11.32 -22.46 7.36
C VAL A 292 10.83 -21.68 8.57
N ASP A 293 11.32 -20.44 8.76
CA ASP A 293 10.69 -19.49 9.66
C ASP A 293 9.29 -19.23 9.15
N ARG A 294 8.36 -20.04 9.64
CA ARG A 294 6.92 -19.91 9.44
C ARG A 294 6.43 -18.81 10.36
N ALA A 295 6.84 -17.59 10.12
CA ALA A 295 6.31 -16.41 10.76
C ALA A 295 5.34 -15.70 9.82
N GLN A 296 4.22 -16.37 9.50
CA GLN A 296 2.94 -15.72 9.24
C GLN A 296 1.83 -16.65 9.72
N PRO A 297 0.97 -16.22 10.67
CA PRO A 297 -0.19 -17.00 11.05
C PRO A 297 -1.11 -17.11 9.84
N SER A 298 -1.40 -18.35 9.40
CA SER A 298 -2.41 -18.58 8.39
C SER A 298 -3.74 -18.08 8.95
N GLY A 299 -4.59 -17.46 8.10
CA GLY A 299 -5.88 -16.90 8.54
C GLY A 299 -6.81 -17.91 9.24
N ASN A 300 -6.49 -19.22 9.19
CA ASN A 300 -7.20 -20.27 9.90
C ASN A 300 -6.87 -20.34 11.40
N ASP A 301 -5.68 -19.93 11.83
CA ASP A 301 -5.32 -19.94 13.27
C ASP A 301 -6.02 -18.81 14.03
N PHE A 302 -6.34 -17.70 13.34
CA PHE A 302 -7.11 -16.62 13.93
C PHE A 302 -8.55 -17.03 14.24
N LEU A 303 -9.16 -17.85 13.37
CA LEU A 303 -10.51 -18.37 13.55
C LEU A 303 -10.58 -19.45 14.64
N LYS A 304 -9.58 -20.32 14.76
CA LYS A 304 -9.53 -21.33 15.85
C LYS A 304 -9.41 -20.67 17.22
N ASN A 305 -8.56 -19.67 17.36
CA ASN A 305 -8.41 -18.93 18.62
C ASN A 305 -9.63 -18.05 18.98
N ALA A 306 -10.48 -17.70 18.00
CA ALA A 306 -11.75 -17.00 18.25
C ALA A 306 -12.87 -17.94 18.72
N ILE A 307 -12.83 -19.23 18.36
CA ILE A 307 -13.85 -20.22 18.70
C ILE A 307 -13.61 -20.81 20.10
N ASP A 308 -12.35 -20.92 20.55
CA ASP A 308 -11.98 -21.53 21.83
C ASP A 308 -12.04 -20.59 23.06
N ARG A 309 -12.54 -19.36 22.90
CA ARG A 309 -12.82 -18.50 24.06
C ARG A 309 -14.14 -18.90 24.72
N PRO A 310 -14.12 -19.47 25.95
CA PRO A 310 -15.36 -19.77 26.65
C PRO A 310 -16.14 -18.47 26.95
N ARG A 311 -17.36 -18.36 26.45
CA ARG A 311 -18.29 -17.31 26.82
C ARG A 311 -18.58 -17.40 28.32
N ARG A 312 -17.98 -16.52 29.11
CA ARG A 312 -18.40 -16.29 30.50
C ARG A 312 -19.74 -15.59 30.45
N LEU A 313 -20.80 -16.37 30.61
CA LEU A 313 -22.13 -15.87 30.93
C LEU A 313 -22.06 -15.24 32.30
N LYS A 314 -22.25 -13.91 32.36
CA LYS A 314 -22.55 -13.22 33.64
C LYS A 314 -23.95 -13.65 34.10
N ARG A 315 -24.00 -14.44 35.17
CA ARG A 315 -25.22 -14.58 35.96
C ARG A 315 -25.51 -13.24 36.61
N LYS A 316 -26.70 -12.73 36.36
CA LYS A 316 -27.36 -11.70 37.20
C LYS A 316 -28.00 -12.46 38.34
N ASP A 317 -27.66 -12.08 39.55
CA ASP A 317 -28.48 -12.11 40.74
C ASP A 317 -28.62 -10.67 41.24
#